data_01b841d4e962a2704c4d354101926362
#
_entry.id   01b841d4e962a2704c4d354101926362
#
_cell.length_a   1.000
_cell.length_b   1.000
_cell.length_c   1.000
_cell.angle_alpha   90.00
_cell.angle_beta   90.00
_cell.angle_gamma   90.00
#
_symmetry.space_group_name_H-M   'P 1'
#
loop_
_entity.id
_entity.type
_entity.pdbx_description
1 polymer ?
#
loop_
_entity_poly.entity_id
_entity_poly.type
_entity_poly.pdbx_seq_one_letter_code
_entity_poly.pdbx_strand_id
1 'polypeptide(L)'
;LCDLCSMIKCPFVPPHPWNLDFPHTMMRATAITFRKGEVKGGAKFLASTDVNGQFAGIPIVVQVVNAVNRTRTARKLMDSQLGVHPDAWLPELASQRFRWSAPRAASRVVTNGERTPGKVAIFSTCYVNYNEPGIGFDLLKLLDHNAIPYVIVEKEKCCGMPKLELGDLETVEKHKTANIAALAP
;
A
#
# COMPACT_ATOMS: atom_id res chain seq x y z
N LEU A 1 -8.53 8.10 2.14
CA LEU A 1 -8.68 9.14 3.16
C LEU A 1 -8.36 10.50 2.57
N CYS A 2 -9.30 11.43 2.62
CA CYS A 2 -9.15 12.76 2.06
C CYS A 2 -9.22 13.79 3.20
N ASP A 3 -8.14 14.52 3.43
CA ASP A 3 -8.03 15.58 4.44
C ASP A 3 -8.14 17.00 3.83
N LEU A 4 -8.68 17.12 2.63
CA LEU A 4 -8.81 18.39 1.93
C LEU A 4 -9.55 19.44 2.77
N CYS A 5 -10.54 19.05 3.56
CA CYS A 5 -11.25 19.98 4.44
C CYS A 5 -10.30 20.70 5.42
N SER A 6 -9.34 19.96 6.00
CA SER A 6 -8.33 20.55 6.88
C SER A 6 -7.32 21.41 6.12
N MET A 7 -6.91 20.95 4.93
CA MET A 7 -5.94 21.67 4.08
C MET A 7 -6.49 22.97 3.51
N ILE A 8 -7.79 23.02 3.14
CA ILE A 8 -8.45 24.19 2.54
C ILE A 8 -9.05 25.11 3.61
N LYS A 9 -8.74 24.90 4.89
CA LYS A 9 -9.22 25.73 6.00
C LYS A 9 -10.75 25.79 6.09
N CYS A 10 -11.43 24.64 6.04
CA CYS A 10 -12.85 24.60 6.36
C CYS A 10 -13.08 25.21 7.77
N PRO A 11 -13.99 26.18 7.93
CA PRO A 11 -14.16 26.87 9.20
C PRO A 11 -14.71 25.97 10.32
N PHE A 12 -15.21 24.79 10.00
CA PHE A 12 -15.86 23.89 10.95
C PHE A 12 -14.98 22.73 11.44
N VAL A 13 -13.75 22.59 10.92
CA VAL A 13 -12.76 21.63 11.42
C VAL A 13 -12.11 22.13 12.72
N PRO A 14 -11.43 21.29 13.48
CA PRO A 14 -10.71 21.73 14.68
C PRO A 14 -9.84 22.97 14.42
N PRO A 15 -9.85 23.99 15.33
CA PRO A 15 -10.40 24.00 16.69
C PRO A 15 -11.85 24.47 16.82
N HIS A 16 -12.67 24.43 15.79
CA HIS A 16 -14.07 24.86 15.88
C HIS A 16 -14.86 23.97 16.85
N PRO A 17 -15.84 24.52 17.64
CA PRO A 17 -16.63 23.73 18.59
C PRO A 17 -17.33 22.51 18.00
N TRP A 18 -17.71 22.56 16.75
CA TRP A 18 -18.33 21.42 16.05
C TRP A 18 -17.35 20.28 15.77
N ASN A 19 -16.07 20.55 15.76
CA ASN A 19 -15.01 19.56 15.57
C ASN A 19 -15.31 18.58 14.41
N LEU A 20 -15.69 19.14 13.27
CA LEU A 20 -16.17 18.36 12.13
C LEU A 20 -15.03 17.53 11.53
N ASP A 21 -15.22 16.21 11.51
CA ASP A 21 -14.30 15.24 10.92
C ASP A 21 -15.04 14.39 9.89
N PHE A 22 -15.20 14.94 8.71
CA PHE A 22 -15.91 14.29 7.62
C PHE A 22 -15.21 13.00 7.14
N PRO A 23 -13.88 12.95 6.96
CA PRO A 23 -13.18 11.73 6.55
C PRO A 23 -13.45 10.55 7.47
N HIS A 24 -13.34 10.73 8.79
CA HIS A 24 -13.62 9.66 9.74
C HIS A 24 -15.11 9.29 9.79
N THR A 25 -16.00 10.25 9.60
CA THR A 25 -17.44 9.97 9.50
C THR A 25 -17.75 9.07 8.30
N MET A 26 -17.15 9.34 7.14
CA MET A 26 -17.31 8.51 5.95
C MET A 26 -16.70 7.11 6.14
N MET A 27 -15.54 7.00 6.79
CA MET A 27 -14.96 5.70 7.12
C MET A 27 -15.86 4.87 8.03
N ARG A 28 -16.50 5.49 9.03
CA ARG A 28 -17.46 4.80 9.88
C ARG A 28 -18.66 4.28 9.10
N ALA A 29 -19.20 5.09 8.18
CA ALA A 29 -20.29 4.66 7.30
C ALA A 29 -19.87 3.48 6.41
N THR A 30 -18.68 3.52 5.82
CA THR A 30 -18.13 2.43 5.00
C THR A 30 -17.93 1.16 5.83
N ALA A 31 -17.43 1.28 7.08
CA ALA A 31 -17.26 0.14 7.97
C ALA A 31 -18.59 -0.53 8.36
N ILE A 32 -19.66 0.27 8.51
CA ILE A 32 -21.01 -0.26 8.75
C ILE A 32 -21.49 -1.05 7.53
N THR A 33 -21.34 -0.51 6.32
CA THR A 33 -21.68 -1.17 5.06
C THR A 33 -20.92 -2.50 4.90
N PHE A 34 -19.63 -2.49 5.23
CA PHE A 34 -18.81 -3.71 5.19
C PHE A 34 -19.32 -4.78 6.18
N ARG A 35 -19.62 -4.39 7.43
CA ARG A 35 -20.13 -5.29 8.47
C ARG A 35 -21.49 -5.88 8.11
N LYS A 36 -22.34 -5.13 7.42
CA LYS A 36 -23.63 -5.62 6.91
C LYS A 36 -23.50 -6.59 5.74
N GLY A 37 -22.29 -6.79 5.21
CA GLY A 37 -22.07 -7.68 4.07
C GLY A 37 -22.50 -7.09 2.72
N GLU A 38 -22.76 -5.79 2.64
CA GLU A 38 -23.27 -5.11 1.45
C GLU A 38 -22.15 -4.80 0.42
N VAL A 39 -20.88 -5.12 0.77
CA VAL A 39 -19.72 -4.90 -0.11
C VAL A 39 -19.60 -6.04 -1.13
N LYS A 40 -19.52 -5.69 -2.41
CA LYS A 40 -19.38 -6.64 -3.52
C LYS A 40 -18.09 -7.47 -3.41
N GLY A 41 -18.17 -8.76 -3.78
CA GLY A 41 -17.01 -9.67 -3.76
C GLY A 41 -15.83 -9.20 -4.59
N GLY A 42 -16.10 -8.58 -5.76
CA GLY A 42 -15.06 -7.98 -6.61
C GLY A 42 -14.25 -6.90 -5.90
N ALA A 43 -14.90 -6.03 -5.12
CA ALA A 43 -14.21 -5.00 -4.34
C ALA A 43 -13.34 -5.62 -3.23
N LYS A 44 -13.82 -6.67 -2.55
CA LYS A 44 -13.03 -7.42 -1.56
C LYS A 44 -11.81 -8.08 -2.19
N PHE A 45 -11.94 -8.65 -3.37
CA PHE A 45 -10.84 -9.24 -4.13
C PHE A 45 -9.80 -8.18 -4.50
N LEU A 46 -10.21 -7.06 -5.09
CA LEU A 46 -9.31 -5.97 -5.48
C LEU A 46 -8.58 -5.34 -4.28
N ALA A 47 -9.25 -5.21 -3.14
CA ALA A 47 -8.64 -4.71 -1.91
C ALA A 47 -7.65 -5.69 -1.24
N SER A 48 -7.55 -6.93 -1.72
CA SER A 48 -6.60 -7.94 -1.21
C SER A 48 -5.27 -7.88 -1.94
N THR A 49 -4.66 -6.70 -1.98
CA THR A 49 -3.43 -6.39 -2.74
C THR A 49 -2.22 -7.21 -2.30
N ASP A 50 -2.15 -7.62 -1.05
CA ASP A 50 -1.11 -8.51 -0.51
C ASP A 50 -1.22 -9.92 -1.06
N VAL A 51 -2.43 -10.49 -1.07
CA VAL A 51 -2.69 -11.83 -1.62
C VAL A 51 -2.52 -11.82 -3.14
N ASN A 52 -3.14 -10.85 -3.81
CA ASN A 52 -3.07 -10.72 -5.26
C ASN A 52 -1.62 -10.51 -5.73
N GLY A 53 -0.84 -9.70 -5.02
CA GLY A 53 0.58 -9.47 -5.31
C GLY A 53 1.44 -10.73 -5.11
N GLN A 54 1.14 -11.57 -4.12
CA GLN A 54 1.85 -12.84 -3.93
C GLN A 54 1.65 -13.80 -5.10
N PHE A 55 0.43 -13.95 -5.58
CA PHE A 55 0.12 -14.81 -6.75
C PHE A 55 0.64 -14.19 -8.05
N ALA A 56 0.44 -12.89 -8.22
CA ALA A 56 0.89 -12.19 -9.42
C ALA A 56 2.41 -12.04 -9.53
N GLY A 57 3.17 -12.29 -8.47
CA GLY A 57 4.62 -12.20 -8.49
C GLY A 57 5.35 -13.41 -9.09
N ILE A 58 4.64 -14.34 -9.71
CA ILE A 58 5.22 -15.41 -10.52
C ILE A 58 5.46 -14.83 -11.92
N PRO A 59 6.69 -14.85 -12.48
CA PRO A 59 7.04 -14.14 -13.72
C PRO A 59 6.09 -14.42 -14.89
N ILE A 60 5.67 -15.66 -15.10
CA ILE A 60 4.73 -16.04 -16.16
C ILE A 60 3.34 -15.43 -15.91
N VAL A 61 2.87 -15.43 -14.66
CA VAL A 61 1.57 -14.87 -14.28
C VAL A 61 1.57 -13.36 -14.47
N VAL A 62 2.66 -12.67 -14.13
CA VAL A 62 2.85 -11.23 -14.36
C VAL A 62 2.65 -10.87 -15.83
N GLN A 63 3.30 -11.60 -16.73
CA GLN A 63 3.19 -11.34 -18.17
C GLN A 63 1.75 -11.51 -18.67
N VAL A 64 1.09 -12.59 -18.25
CA VAL A 64 -0.30 -12.87 -18.64
C VAL A 64 -1.24 -11.80 -18.08
N VAL A 65 -1.13 -11.44 -16.81
CA VAL A 65 -1.98 -10.42 -16.19
C VAL A 65 -1.79 -9.06 -16.86
N ASN A 66 -0.54 -8.65 -17.12
CA ASN A 66 -0.26 -7.39 -17.80
C ASN A 66 -0.80 -7.39 -19.25
N ALA A 67 -0.65 -8.50 -19.99
CA ALA A 67 -1.20 -8.64 -21.33
C ALA A 67 -2.74 -8.57 -21.32
N VAL A 68 -3.39 -9.26 -20.38
CA VAL A 68 -4.84 -9.21 -20.18
C VAL A 68 -5.30 -7.78 -19.86
N ASN A 69 -4.60 -7.09 -18.96
CA ASN A 69 -4.92 -5.70 -18.57
C ASN A 69 -4.81 -4.70 -19.75
N ARG A 70 -4.00 -4.98 -20.75
CA ARG A 70 -3.86 -4.16 -21.98
C ARG A 70 -4.95 -4.46 -23.03
N THR A 71 -5.67 -5.58 -22.89
CA THR A 71 -6.63 -6.04 -23.88
C THR A 71 -8.02 -5.47 -23.59
N ARG A 72 -8.60 -4.72 -24.56
CA ARG A 72 -9.89 -4.05 -24.39
C ARG A 72 -11.05 -4.99 -24.08
N THR A 73 -11.06 -6.19 -24.67
CA THR A 73 -12.10 -7.21 -24.42
C THR A 73 -12.03 -7.73 -22.99
N ALA A 74 -10.82 -8.01 -22.49
CA ALA A 74 -10.61 -8.45 -21.12
C ALA A 74 -11.00 -7.35 -20.12
N ARG A 75 -10.72 -6.08 -20.43
CA ARG A 75 -11.12 -4.93 -19.61
C ARG A 75 -12.65 -4.81 -19.50
N LYS A 76 -13.40 -5.06 -20.57
CA LYS A 76 -14.86 -5.10 -20.51
C LYS A 76 -15.38 -6.25 -19.66
N LEU A 77 -14.72 -7.41 -19.67
CA LEU A 77 -15.05 -8.51 -18.79
C LEU A 77 -14.76 -8.17 -17.31
N MET A 78 -13.63 -7.50 -17.04
CA MET A 78 -13.31 -7.00 -15.69
C MET A 78 -14.35 -6.00 -15.18
N ASP A 79 -14.88 -5.15 -16.05
CA ASP A 79 -15.95 -4.21 -15.70
C ASP A 79 -17.21 -4.96 -15.25
N SER A 80 -17.64 -5.94 -16.03
CA SER A 80 -18.85 -6.71 -15.71
C SER A 80 -18.73 -7.57 -14.45
N GLN A 81 -17.54 -8.10 -14.14
CA GLN A 81 -17.31 -9.01 -13.01
C GLN A 81 -16.83 -8.30 -11.75
N LEU A 82 -15.93 -7.34 -11.90
CA LEU A 82 -15.25 -6.67 -10.79
C LEU A 82 -15.67 -5.20 -10.62
N GLY A 83 -16.39 -4.63 -11.58
CA GLY A 83 -16.78 -3.22 -11.59
C GLY A 83 -15.61 -2.28 -11.86
N VAL A 84 -14.58 -2.74 -12.57
CA VAL A 84 -13.42 -1.93 -12.94
C VAL A 84 -13.63 -1.36 -14.33
N HIS A 85 -13.88 -0.04 -14.42
CA HIS A 85 -14.12 0.61 -15.70
C HIS A 85 -13.05 0.27 -16.74
N PRO A 86 -13.40 0.02 -18.02
CA PRO A 86 -12.42 -0.38 -19.03
C PRO A 86 -11.28 0.60 -19.26
N ASP A 87 -11.53 1.90 -19.06
CA ASP A 87 -10.54 2.97 -19.22
C ASP A 87 -9.86 3.37 -17.89
N ALA A 88 -10.18 2.69 -16.76
CA ALA A 88 -9.51 2.95 -15.50
C ALA A 88 -8.03 2.59 -15.61
N TRP A 89 -7.14 3.47 -15.14
CA TRP A 89 -5.75 3.14 -15.05
C TRP A 89 -5.51 2.04 -14.01
N LEU A 90 -4.80 0.99 -14.39
CA LEU A 90 -4.34 -0.06 -13.50
C LEU A 90 -2.81 -0.13 -13.58
N PRO A 91 -2.12 -0.12 -12.45
CA PRO A 91 -0.67 -0.27 -12.45
C PRO A 91 -0.28 -1.65 -12.97
N GLU A 92 0.77 -1.71 -13.76
CA GLU A 92 1.34 -2.99 -14.21
C GLU A 92 2.00 -3.70 -13.03
N LEU A 93 2.06 -5.02 -13.13
CA LEU A 93 2.81 -5.84 -12.19
C LEU A 93 4.26 -5.93 -12.63
N ALA A 94 5.19 -5.72 -11.72
CA ALA A 94 6.61 -5.86 -12.00
C ALA A 94 7.02 -7.33 -12.03
N SER A 95 7.85 -7.70 -13.00
CA SER A 95 8.42 -9.05 -13.10
C SER A 95 9.43 -9.37 -11.99
N GLN A 96 9.98 -8.34 -11.37
CA GLN A 96 10.95 -8.43 -10.28
C GLN A 96 10.38 -7.76 -9.03
N ARG A 97 10.34 -8.47 -7.92
CA ARG A 97 9.87 -7.93 -6.64
C ARG A 97 10.98 -7.18 -5.93
N PHE A 98 10.67 -6.00 -5.40
CA PHE A 98 11.64 -5.19 -4.67
C PHE A 98 12.28 -5.97 -3.51
N ARG A 99 11.49 -6.54 -2.60
CA ARG A 99 12.00 -7.24 -1.40
C ARG A 99 12.88 -8.46 -1.68
N TRP A 100 12.74 -9.07 -2.84
CA TRP A 100 13.56 -10.24 -3.19
C TRP A 100 14.88 -9.86 -3.85
N SER A 101 14.91 -8.72 -4.49
CA SER A 101 16.03 -8.28 -5.32
C SER A 101 16.86 -7.19 -4.66
N ALA A 102 16.30 -6.49 -3.69
CA ALA A 102 17.01 -5.44 -2.98
C ALA A 102 17.98 -6.02 -1.92
N PRO A 103 19.15 -5.39 -1.72
CA PRO A 103 20.03 -5.71 -0.61
C PRO A 103 19.30 -5.46 0.70
N ARG A 104 19.40 -6.39 1.64
CA ARG A 104 18.64 -6.34 2.89
C ARG A 104 19.09 -5.26 3.87
N ALA A 105 20.32 -4.80 3.72
CA ALA A 105 20.92 -3.75 4.53
C ALA A 105 21.92 -2.93 3.70
N ALA A 106 22.21 -1.72 4.15
CA ALA A 106 23.24 -0.89 3.55
C ALA A 106 24.59 -1.62 3.54
N SER A 107 25.27 -1.56 2.42
CA SER A 107 26.62 -2.14 2.24
C SER A 107 27.68 -1.43 3.07
N ARG A 108 27.45 -0.19 3.48
CA ARG A 108 28.39 0.65 4.23
C ARG A 108 27.66 1.30 5.41
N VAL A 109 28.03 0.90 6.61
CA VAL A 109 27.61 1.58 7.83
C VAL A 109 28.63 2.69 8.10
N VAL A 110 28.29 3.91 7.78
CA VAL A 110 29.04 5.07 8.22
C VAL A 110 28.39 5.57 9.50
N THR A 111 28.99 5.26 10.63
CA THR A 111 28.68 5.90 11.90
C THR A 111 29.31 7.29 11.91
N ASN A 112 28.70 8.23 11.22
CA ASN A 112 29.00 9.64 11.47
C ASN A 112 28.28 10.03 12.75
N GLY A 113 29.07 10.11 13.82
CA GLY A 113 28.63 10.49 15.14
C GLY A 113 27.72 11.71 15.10
N GLU A 114 26.78 11.73 15.99
CA GLU A 114 25.96 12.80 16.55
C GLU A 114 24.54 13.02 16.03
N ARG A 115 24.08 12.54 14.86
CA ARG A 115 22.73 12.93 14.45
C ARG A 115 21.62 11.91 14.64
N THR A 116 21.86 10.64 14.51
CA THR A 116 20.89 9.58 14.85
C THR A 116 21.61 8.23 14.98
N PRO A 117 21.82 7.73 16.18
CA PRO A 117 22.26 6.36 16.36
C PRO A 117 21.11 5.44 15.92
N GLY A 118 21.25 4.74 14.81
CA GLY A 118 20.24 3.82 14.34
C GLY A 118 20.23 3.62 12.84
N LYS A 119 19.35 2.75 12.39
CA LYS A 119 19.11 2.45 10.98
C LYS A 119 17.69 2.88 10.58
N VAL A 120 17.53 3.32 9.34
CA VAL A 120 16.20 3.55 8.76
C VAL A 120 15.55 2.20 8.46
N ALA A 121 14.41 1.92 9.05
CA ALA A 121 13.60 0.76 8.69
C ALA A 121 12.76 1.08 7.46
N ILE A 122 12.97 0.33 6.36
CA ILE A 122 12.23 0.55 5.11
C ILE A 122 11.05 -0.40 5.06
N PHE A 123 9.85 0.19 5.11
CA PHE A 123 8.57 -0.48 4.90
C PHE A 123 8.19 -0.36 3.42
N SER A 124 8.31 -1.44 2.65
CA SER A 124 8.30 -1.37 1.19
C SER A 124 6.91 -1.21 0.57
N THR A 125 5.84 -1.46 1.29
CA THR A 125 4.45 -1.49 0.80
C THR A 125 4.20 -2.47 -0.35
N CYS A 126 2.91 -2.76 -0.63
CA CYS A 126 2.55 -3.65 -1.75
C CYS A 126 2.89 -3.01 -3.11
N TYR A 127 2.68 -1.69 -3.24
CA TYR A 127 2.90 -0.99 -4.50
C TYR A 127 4.36 -1.00 -4.94
N VAL A 128 5.27 -0.62 -4.06
CA VAL A 128 6.72 -0.66 -4.34
C VAL A 128 7.20 -2.10 -4.56
N ASN A 129 6.64 -3.06 -3.81
CA ASN A 129 7.09 -4.44 -3.93
C ASN A 129 6.64 -5.13 -5.21
N TYR A 130 5.42 -4.84 -5.72
CA TYR A 130 4.80 -5.61 -6.79
C TYR A 130 4.58 -4.83 -8.09
N ASN A 131 4.52 -3.49 -8.03
CA ASN A 131 4.22 -2.66 -9.20
C ASN A 131 5.40 -1.79 -9.63
N GLU A 132 5.96 -1.02 -8.70
CA GLU A 132 7.01 -0.03 -9.00
C GLU A 132 8.26 -0.23 -8.12
N PRO A 133 8.98 -1.35 -8.28
CA PRO A 133 10.20 -1.60 -7.50
C PRO A 133 11.30 -0.57 -7.74
N GLY A 134 11.27 0.13 -8.88
CA GLY A 134 12.18 1.24 -9.20
C GLY A 134 12.21 2.30 -8.12
N ILE A 135 11.06 2.68 -7.57
CA ILE A 135 10.95 3.65 -6.47
C ILE A 135 11.77 3.19 -5.25
N GLY A 136 11.66 1.91 -4.91
CA GLY A 136 12.42 1.33 -3.80
C GLY A 136 13.92 1.35 -4.05
N PHE A 137 14.35 0.96 -5.24
CA PHE A 137 15.78 0.99 -5.60
C PHE A 137 16.36 2.40 -5.63
N ASP A 138 15.61 3.39 -6.08
CA ASP A 138 16.05 4.79 -6.08
C ASP A 138 16.14 5.34 -4.66
N LEU A 139 15.22 4.96 -3.77
CA LEU A 139 15.34 5.27 -2.34
C LEU A 139 16.61 4.66 -1.74
N LEU A 140 16.95 3.40 -2.05
CA LEU A 140 18.19 2.78 -1.57
C LEU A 140 19.43 3.52 -2.07
N LYS A 141 19.48 3.89 -3.35
CA LYS A 141 20.57 4.69 -3.91
C LYS A 141 20.71 6.04 -3.19
N LEU A 142 19.58 6.69 -2.88
CA LEU A 142 19.58 7.95 -2.15
C LEU A 142 20.14 7.79 -0.73
N LEU A 143 19.74 6.74 -0.01
CA LEU A 143 20.24 6.43 1.32
C LEU A 143 21.74 6.09 1.30
N ASP A 144 22.15 5.26 0.33
CA ASP A 144 23.57 4.90 0.15
C ASP A 144 24.45 6.12 -0.20
N HIS A 145 23.95 7.01 -1.08
CA HIS A 145 24.65 8.24 -1.45
C HIS A 145 24.87 9.15 -0.23
N ASN A 146 23.88 9.23 0.66
CA ASN A 146 23.95 10.05 1.87
C ASN A 146 24.57 9.29 3.07
N ALA A 147 25.09 8.08 2.86
CA ALA A 147 25.65 7.23 3.91
C ALA A 147 24.69 6.98 5.09
N ILE A 148 23.40 6.89 4.80
CA ILE A 148 22.34 6.62 5.79
C ILE A 148 22.15 5.10 5.89
N PRO A 149 22.42 4.47 7.03
CA PRO A 149 22.23 3.04 7.20
C PRO A 149 20.73 2.68 7.19
N TYR A 150 20.40 1.59 6.52
CA TYR A 150 19.02 1.11 6.43
C TYR A 150 18.91 -0.41 6.60
N VAL A 151 17.70 -0.86 6.85
CA VAL A 151 17.30 -2.26 6.84
C VAL A 151 15.91 -2.38 6.20
N ILE A 152 15.72 -3.38 5.36
CA ILE A 152 14.39 -3.67 4.78
C ILE A 152 13.65 -4.58 5.75
N VAL A 153 12.41 -4.19 6.10
CA VAL A 153 11.56 -4.96 7.01
C VAL A 153 11.13 -6.26 6.33
N GLU A 154 11.45 -7.39 6.92
CA GLU A 154 11.24 -8.70 6.29
C GLU A 154 9.83 -9.25 6.45
N LYS A 155 9.22 -9.06 7.61
CA LYS A 155 7.94 -9.70 8.00
C LYS A 155 6.76 -8.74 7.92
N GLU A 156 6.88 -7.65 7.18
CA GLU A 156 5.79 -6.70 7.03
C GLU A 156 4.59 -7.32 6.30
N LYS A 157 3.41 -6.90 6.71
CA LYS A 157 2.13 -7.12 6.02
C LYS A 157 1.76 -5.88 5.21
N CYS A 158 0.72 -5.97 4.38
CA CYS A 158 0.17 -4.80 3.72
C CYS A 158 -0.12 -3.68 4.73
N CYS A 159 0.10 -2.41 4.34
CA CYS A 159 -0.18 -1.25 5.21
C CYS A 159 -1.66 -1.16 5.64
N GLY A 160 -2.54 -1.90 4.98
CA GLY A 160 -3.96 -1.97 5.29
C GLY A 160 -4.81 -0.90 4.60
N MET A 161 -4.24 0.06 3.87
CA MET A 161 -5.00 1.15 3.25
C MET A 161 -6.17 0.67 2.38
N PRO A 162 -6.03 -0.29 1.44
CA PRO A 162 -7.15 -0.77 0.65
C PRO A 162 -8.25 -1.43 1.49
N LYS A 163 -7.88 -2.08 2.59
CA LYS A 163 -8.83 -2.67 3.54
C LYS A 163 -9.54 -1.59 4.35
N LEU A 164 -8.81 -0.56 4.78
CA LEU A 164 -9.37 0.58 5.50
C LEU A 164 -10.41 1.32 4.66
N GLU A 165 -10.10 1.59 3.41
CA GLU A 165 -11.02 2.23 2.46
C GLU A 165 -12.27 1.38 2.20
N LEU A 166 -12.12 0.06 2.21
CA LEU A 166 -13.23 -0.87 2.07
C LEU A 166 -14.09 -0.99 3.35
N GLY A 167 -13.56 -0.59 4.51
CA GLY A 167 -14.21 -0.72 5.81
C GLY A 167 -13.92 -2.03 6.55
N ASP A 168 -12.98 -2.86 6.07
CA ASP A 168 -12.52 -4.10 6.70
C ASP A 168 -11.55 -3.81 7.85
N LEU A 169 -12.07 -3.24 8.92
CA LEU A 169 -11.27 -2.82 10.08
C LEU A 169 -10.63 -3.99 10.83
N GLU A 170 -11.23 -5.17 10.76
CA GLU A 170 -10.67 -6.37 11.41
C GLU A 170 -9.35 -6.78 10.75
N THR A 171 -9.30 -6.81 9.42
CA THR A 171 -8.07 -7.11 8.69
C THR A 171 -7.02 -6.00 8.88
N VAL A 172 -7.43 -4.74 8.94
CA VAL A 172 -6.54 -3.62 9.26
C VAL A 172 -5.87 -3.80 10.62
N GLU A 173 -6.65 -4.18 11.65
CA GLU A 173 -6.12 -4.42 13.00
C GLU A 173 -5.11 -5.58 13.03
N LYS A 174 -5.39 -6.67 12.32
CA LYS A 174 -4.44 -7.80 12.17
C LYS A 174 -3.14 -7.38 11.51
N HIS A 175 -3.23 -6.59 10.43
CA HIS A 175 -2.05 -6.07 9.73
C HIS A 175 -1.26 -5.09 10.61
N LYS A 176 -1.94 -4.19 11.30
CA LYS A 176 -1.33 -3.25 12.25
C LYS A 176 -0.53 -3.98 13.31
N THR A 177 -1.13 -4.97 13.97
CA THR A 177 -0.46 -5.75 15.02
C THR A 177 0.78 -6.46 14.49
N ALA A 178 0.69 -7.09 13.31
CA ALA A 178 1.83 -7.75 12.68
C ALA A 178 2.94 -6.76 12.27
N ASN A 179 2.57 -5.58 11.77
CA ASN A 179 3.52 -4.56 11.35
C ASN A 179 4.22 -3.90 12.55
N ILE A 180 3.50 -3.66 13.65
CA ILE A 180 4.10 -3.17 14.90
C ILE A 180 5.15 -4.17 15.38
N ALA A 181 4.82 -5.47 15.42
CA ALA A 181 5.78 -6.51 15.82
C ALA A 181 6.98 -6.63 14.87
N ALA A 182 6.80 -6.32 13.58
CA ALA A 182 7.89 -6.36 12.60
C ALA A 182 8.78 -5.11 12.63
N LEU A 183 8.28 -3.98 13.10
CA LEU A 183 8.97 -2.69 13.16
C LEU A 183 9.54 -2.38 14.56
N ALA A 184 8.96 -2.95 15.61
CA ALA A 184 9.47 -2.81 16.96
C ALA A 184 10.76 -3.65 17.10
N PRO A 185 11.84 -3.09 17.66
CA PRO A 185 13.08 -3.83 17.92
C PRO A 185 12.90 -4.92 18.97
#